data_94cae93e26403fc4179d7b0de8141302
#
_entry.id   94cae93e26403fc4179d7b0de8141302
#
_cell.length_a   1.000
_cell.length_b   1.000
_cell.length_c   1.000
_cell.angle_alpha   90.00
_cell.angle_beta   90.00
_cell.angle_gamma   90.00
#
_symmetry.space_group_name_H-M   'P 1'
#
loop_
_entity.id
_entity.type
_entity.pdbx_description
1 polymer ?
#
loop_
_entity_poly.entity_id
_entity_poly.type
_entity_poly.pdbx_seq_one_letter_code
_entity_poly.pdbx_strand_id
1 'polypeptide(L)'
;MYPMIQLKKGKEATVGVRHPWIFSGAIDNKDEKIVHGSMVGVVSATGSLLGVGSYSSHGSIAVRMMAWDDAVIDSAWIEKKIRAANERRKLLGYGPGTDTTGYRVVFGESDGLPGLVVDRYDDVLVLQISITTMENMRTEIVDALTHIFSPRAIVERSDIGVRRDEGLDAKEGVIYGETEDAVAYVEHGRASIAYVLQGQKTGAFLDQKDLRDLIERYAEGKTVANVFSYTGASAVAALKGGAESVVNVDSSAFALAGCEAMLKANKLSSKKVENVESDVFQWFGDRRTPEYDMVILDPPALIKSQKDQEEGMKAYHFLNRAALRLVKTGGIFVTSSCSHFLTEDDFQFVLRRASVQAGVIVRVLAVVGQSTDHPQSVYFPESRYLTSYVLQVESRI
;
A
#
# COMPACT_ATOMS: atom_id res chain seq x y z
N MET A 1 -15.92 -25.89 -19.37
CA MET A 1 -15.14 -26.54 -18.28
C MET A 1 -13.69 -26.15 -18.49
N TYR A 2 -13.02 -25.63 -17.46
CA TYR A 2 -11.62 -25.24 -17.53
C TYR A 2 -10.71 -26.46 -17.59
N PRO A 3 -9.52 -26.37 -18.21
CA PRO A 3 -8.49 -27.41 -18.11
C PRO A 3 -8.05 -27.56 -16.65
N MET A 4 -7.67 -28.79 -16.24
CA MET A 4 -7.49 -29.15 -14.84
C MET A 4 -6.03 -29.20 -14.41
N ILE A 5 -5.79 -28.72 -13.20
CA ILE A 5 -4.53 -28.91 -12.45
C ILE A 5 -4.82 -29.81 -11.25
N GLN A 6 -4.10 -30.93 -11.15
CA GLN A 6 -4.20 -31.85 -10.02
C GLN A 6 -3.12 -31.56 -8.98
N LEU A 7 -3.53 -31.51 -7.71
CA LEU A 7 -2.62 -31.32 -6.60
C LEU A 7 -2.05 -32.65 -6.09
N LYS A 8 -0.84 -32.64 -5.58
CA LYS A 8 -0.23 -33.75 -4.86
C LYS A 8 -1.02 -34.04 -3.58
N LYS A 9 -1.07 -35.31 -3.22
CA LYS A 9 -1.72 -35.76 -1.97
C LYS A 9 -1.17 -35.00 -0.76
N GLY A 10 -2.08 -34.43 0.04
CA GLY A 10 -1.75 -33.63 1.23
C GLY A 10 -1.45 -32.16 0.95
N LYS A 11 -1.40 -31.72 -0.32
CA LYS A 11 -1.22 -30.29 -0.68
C LYS A 11 -2.55 -29.55 -0.84
N GLU A 12 -3.67 -30.26 -0.77
CA GLU A 12 -5.03 -29.70 -0.77
C GLU A 12 -5.32 -28.86 0.48
N ALA A 13 -4.61 -29.09 1.57
CA ALA A 13 -4.84 -28.42 2.84
C ALA A 13 -4.78 -26.88 2.71
N THR A 14 -3.86 -26.36 1.90
CA THR A 14 -3.74 -24.91 1.63
C THR A 14 -5.00 -24.35 0.99
N VAL A 15 -5.55 -25.05 0.01
CA VAL A 15 -6.82 -24.67 -0.63
C VAL A 15 -8.00 -24.85 0.33
N GLY A 16 -7.97 -25.91 1.14
CA GLY A 16 -8.99 -26.18 2.17
C GLY A 16 -9.14 -25.10 3.22
N VAL A 17 -8.05 -24.42 3.58
CA VAL A 17 -8.07 -23.23 4.46
C VAL A 17 -8.28 -21.92 3.69
N ARG A 18 -8.63 -21.99 2.40
CA ARG A 18 -8.93 -20.86 1.51
C ARG A 18 -7.77 -19.90 1.29
N HIS A 19 -6.53 -20.38 1.41
CA HIS A 19 -5.37 -19.59 1.01
C HIS A 19 -5.37 -19.39 -0.52
N PRO A 20 -5.23 -18.16 -1.05
CA PRO A 20 -5.40 -17.91 -2.47
C PRO A 20 -4.24 -18.40 -3.35
N TRP A 21 -3.08 -18.73 -2.78
CA TRP A 21 -1.91 -19.14 -3.56
C TRP A 21 -1.64 -20.64 -3.48
N ILE A 22 -1.42 -21.23 -4.66
CA ILE A 22 -0.91 -22.60 -4.81
C ILE A 22 0.49 -22.50 -5.42
N PHE A 23 1.46 -22.99 -4.70
CA PHE A 23 2.86 -22.99 -5.15
C PHE A 23 3.13 -24.12 -6.13
N SER A 24 4.08 -23.91 -7.06
CA SER A 24 4.44 -24.88 -8.11
C SER A 24 4.79 -26.27 -7.58
N GLY A 25 5.43 -26.35 -6.41
CA GLY A 25 5.76 -27.62 -5.74
C GLY A 25 4.54 -28.45 -5.28
N ALA A 26 3.33 -27.86 -5.25
CA ALA A 26 2.11 -28.55 -4.87
C ALA A 26 1.41 -29.27 -6.04
N ILE A 27 1.78 -28.98 -7.28
CA ILE A 27 1.18 -29.54 -8.47
C ILE A 27 1.75 -30.93 -8.75
N ASP A 28 0.89 -31.92 -8.95
CA ASP A 28 1.24 -33.27 -9.37
C ASP A 28 1.21 -33.41 -10.88
N ASN A 29 0.05 -33.06 -11.48
CA ASN A 29 -0.19 -33.14 -12.91
C ASN A 29 -1.03 -31.96 -13.41
N LYS A 30 -0.89 -31.63 -14.67
CA LYS A 30 -1.68 -30.61 -15.36
C LYS A 30 -2.01 -31.05 -16.79
N ASP A 31 -3.15 -30.61 -17.29
CA ASP A 31 -3.52 -30.74 -18.69
C ASP A 31 -2.46 -30.08 -19.60
N GLU A 32 -2.05 -30.75 -20.67
CA GLU A 32 -1.04 -30.25 -21.63
C GLU A 32 -1.47 -28.95 -22.34
N LYS A 33 -2.78 -28.68 -22.39
CA LYS A 33 -3.33 -27.44 -23.00
C LYS A 33 -3.19 -26.19 -22.12
N ILE A 34 -2.74 -26.35 -20.87
CA ILE A 34 -2.60 -25.22 -19.95
C ILE A 34 -1.36 -24.41 -20.33
N VAL A 35 -1.61 -23.18 -20.74
CA VAL A 35 -0.58 -22.18 -21.01
C VAL A 35 -0.59 -21.10 -19.94
N HIS A 36 0.48 -20.31 -19.88
CA HIS A 36 0.56 -19.15 -18.97
C HIS A 36 -0.64 -18.20 -19.18
N GLY A 37 -1.23 -17.72 -18.08
CA GLY A 37 -2.42 -16.86 -18.10
C GLY A 37 -3.76 -17.61 -18.28
N SER A 38 -3.76 -18.96 -18.39
CA SER A 38 -5.01 -19.73 -18.48
C SER A 38 -5.80 -19.69 -17.18
N MET A 39 -7.13 -19.64 -17.32
CA MET A 39 -8.04 -20.05 -16.25
C MET A 39 -8.03 -21.57 -16.13
N VAL A 40 -7.94 -22.09 -14.92
CA VAL A 40 -7.82 -23.52 -14.63
C VAL A 40 -8.78 -23.95 -13.51
N GLY A 41 -9.29 -25.18 -13.62
CA GLY A 41 -9.89 -25.87 -12.48
C GLY A 41 -8.80 -26.55 -11.66
N VAL A 42 -8.91 -26.47 -10.35
CA VAL A 42 -8.00 -27.12 -9.41
C VAL A 42 -8.69 -28.30 -8.77
N VAL A 43 -8.08 -29.48 -8.86
CA VAL A 43 -8.62 -30.72 -8.28
C VAL A 43 -7.66 -31.31 -7.25
N SER A 44 -8.22 -32.02 -6.28
CA SER A 44 -7.47 -32.81 -5.30
C SER A 44 -6.73 -33.97 -5.94
N ALA A 45 -5.87 -34.65 -5.20
CA ALA A 45 -5.22 -35.90 -5.60
C ALA A 45 -6.23 -37.02 -5.97
N THR A 46 -7.46 -36.94 -5.47
CA THR A 46 -8.55 -37.89 -5.77
C THR A 46 -9.49 -37.43 -6.89
N GLY A 47 -9.21 -36.25 -7.51
CA GLY A 47 -10.00 -35.72 -8.62
C GLY A 47 -11.19 -34.87 -8.19
N SER A 48 -11.39 -34.59 -6.89
CA SER A 48 -12.48 -33.72 -6.44
C SER A 48 -12.14 -32.24 -6.74
N LEU A 49 -13.09 -31.49 -7.31
CA LEU A 49 -12.91 -30.06 -7.60
C LEU A 49 -12.73 -29.26 -6.29
N LEU A 50 -11.73 -28.42 -6.26
CA LEU A 50 -11.41 -27.51 -5.14
C LEU A 50 -11.73 -26.05 -5.47
N GLY A 51 -11.85 -25.72 -6.76
CA GLY A 51 -12.18 -24.38 -7.23
C GLY A 51 -11.51 -24.03 -8.56
N VAL A 52 -11.55 -22.74 -8.89
CA VAL A 52 -11.06 -22.18 -10.15
C VAL A 52 -10.02 -21.09 -9.85
N GLY A 53 -8.95 -21.01 -10.64
CA GLY A 53 -7.90 -20.02 -10.46
C GLY A 53 -7.20 -19.65 -11.75
N SER A 54 -6.30 -18.71 -11.64
CA SER A 54 -5.41 -18.19 -12.68
C SER A 54 -4.07 -18.93 -12.62
N TYR A 55 -3.63 -19.53 -13.73
CA TYR A 55 -2.35 -20.24 -13.81
C TYR A 55 -1.22 -19.34 -14.28
N SER A 56 -0.09 -19.39 -13.58
CA SER A 56 1.18 -18.82 -14.02
C SER A 56 2.24 -19.91 -14.16
N SER A 57 2.96 -19.91 -15.28
CA SER A 57 4.16 -20.73 -15.48
C SER A 57 5.42 -20.05 -14.94
N HIS A 58 5.32 -18.81 -14.49
CA HIS A 58 6.40 -17.99 -13.99
C HIS A 58 6.37 -17.89 -12.45
N GLY A 59 7.54 -17.81 -11.86
CA GLY A 59 7.67 -17.68 -10.40
C GLY A 59 7.28 -18.92 -9.60
N SER A 60 7.10 -18.75 -8.30
CA SER A 60 6.79 -19.84 -7.36
C SER A 60 5.28 -20.06 -7.17
N ILE A 61 4.45 -19.02 -7.39
CA ILE A 61 2.99 -19.09 -7.26
C ILE A 61 2.42 -19.55 -8.60
N ALA A 62 2.06 -20.83 -8.68
CA ALA A 62 1.60 -21.42 -9.92
C ALA A 62 0.10 -21.22 -10.17
N VAL A 63 -0.73 -21.14 -9.12
CA VAL A 63 -2.15 -20.80 -9.27
C VAL A 63 -2.55 -19.78 -8.22
N ARG A 64 -3.28 -18.75 -8.68
CA ARG A 64 -3.99 -17.81 -7.80
C ARG A 64 -5.48 -18.13 -7.85
N MET A 65 -6.03 -18.61 -6.74
CA MET A 65 -7.44 -18.99 -6.64
C MET A 65 -8.34 -17.77 -6.77
N MET A 66 -9.37 -17.87 -7.60
CA MET A 66 -10.39 -16.83 -7.82
C MET A 66 -11.74 -17.23 -7.21
N ALA A 67 -12.06 -18.53 -7.23
CA ALA A 67 -13.26 -19.07 -6.64
C ALA A 67 -12.99 -20.47 -6.05
N TRP A 68 -13.76 -20.85 -5.00
CA TRP A 68 -13.67 -22.15 -4.33
C TRP A 68 -14.86 -23.06 -4.68
N ASP A 69 -15.40 -22.86 -5.87
CA ASP A 69 -16.47 -23.64 -6.52
C ASP A 69 -16.18 -23.74 -8.01
N ASP A 70 -17.14 -24.19 -8.80
CA ASP A 70 -17.08 -24.32 -10.26
C ASP A 70 -17.48 -23.04 -11.01
N ALA A 71 -17.22 -21.88 -10.42
CA ALA A 71 -17.58 -20.59 -10.98
C ALA A 71 -17.05 -20.39 -12.41
N VAL A 72 -17.89 -19.79 -13.25
CA VAL A 72 -17.46 -19.26 -14.55
C VAL A 72 -16.93 -17.85 -14.32
N ILE A 73 -15.65 -17.67 -14.64
CA ILE A 73 -14.97 -16.37 -14.51
C ILE A 73 -15.14 -15.63 -15.85
N ASP A 74 -16.12 -14.75 -15.90
CA ASP A 74 -16.50 -13.95 -17.06
C ASP A 74 -16.69 -12.47 -16.66
N SER A 75 -17.16 -11.64 -17.60
CA SER A 75 -17.45 -10.22 -17.34
C SER A 75 -18.44 -10.00 -16.20
N ALA A 76 -19.48 -10.81 -16.10
CA ALA A 76 -20.48 -10.71 -15.03
C ALA A 76 -19.88 -11.05 -13.66
N TRP A 77 -18.98 -12.05 -13.60
CA TRP A 77 -18.26 -12.41 -12.40
C TRP A 77 -17.31 -11.27 -11.97
N ILE A 78 -16.54 -10.68 -12.89
CA ILE A 78 -15.64 -9.53 -12.62
C ILE A 78 -16.47 -8.36 -12.06
N GLU A 79 -17.56 -7.99 -12.73
CA GLU A 79 -18.43 -6.89 -12.30
C GLU A 79 -18.99 -7.14 -10.89
N LYS A 80 -19.48 -8.35 -10.62
CA LYS A 80 -19.99 -8.76 -9.31
C LYS A 80 -18.93 -8.62 -8.21
N LYS A 81 -17.67 -9.01 -8.50
CA LYS A 81 -16.57 -8.89 -7.53
C LYS A 81 -16.17 -7.43 -7.26
N ILE A 82 -16.09 -6.60 -8.30
CA ILE A 82 -15.80 -5.17 -8.14
C ILE A 82 -16.92 -4.48 -7.36
N ARG A 83 -18.19 -4.77 -7.64
CA ARG A 83 -19.32 -4.25 -6.86
C ARG A 83 -19.23 -4.65 -5.39
N ALA A 84 -18.96 -5.92 -5.09
CA ALA A 84 -18.81 -6.41 -3.73
C ALA A 84 -17.65 -5.73 -2.99
N ALA A 85 -16.53 -5.47 -3.68
CA ALA A 85 -15.41 -4.72 -3.14
C ALA A 85 -15.81 -3.27 -2.82
N ASN A 86 -16.51 -2.59 -3.73
CA ASN A 86 -16.99 -1.22 -3.53
C ASN A 86 -18.02 -1.12 -2.39
N GLU A 87 -18.95 -2.08 -2.28
CA GLU A 87 -19.92 -2.08 -1.16
C GLU A 87 -19.21 -2.19 0.20
N ARG A 88 -18.11 -2.95 0.31
CA ARG A 88 -17.29 -2.97 1.54
C ARG A 88 -16.72 -1.58 1.87
N ARG A 89 -16.29 -0.80 0.87
CA ARG A 89 -15.78 0.57 1.08
C ARG A 89 -16.88 1.54 1.48
N LYS A 90 -18.08 1.36 0.94
CA LYS A 90 -19.26 2.13 1.38
C LYS A 90 -19.61 1.88 2.85
N LEU A 91 -19.43 0.63 3.35
CA LEU A 91 -19.59 0.32 4.80
C LEU A 91 -18.60 1.09 5.67
N LEU A 92 -17.45 1.48 5.12
CA LEU A 92 -16.46 2.31 5.81
C LEU A 92 -16.78 3.82 5.74
N GLY A 93 -17.87 4.19 5.07
CA GLY A 93 -18.24 5.59 4.85
C GLY A 93 -17.52 6.24 3.67
N TYR A 94 -16.85 5.48 2.79
CA TYR A 94 -16.09 6.01 1.66
C TYR A 94 -16.95 6.10 0.40
N GLY A 95 -16.79 7.19 -0.34
CA GLY A 95 -17.50 7.38 -1.60
C GLY A 95 -17.78 8.85 -1.95
N PRO A 96 -18.46 9.08 -3.07
CA PRO A 96 -18.85 10.43 -3.49
C PRO A 96 -19.71 11.13 -2.43
N GLY A 97 -19.39 12.40 -2.15
CA GLY A 97 -20.14 13.22 -1.20
C GLY A 97 -19.87 12.91 0.28
N THR A 98 -18.92 12.02 0.59
CA THR A 98 -18.46 11.75 1.96
C THR A 98 -17.21 12.55 2.29
N ASP A 99 -16.69 12.41 3.50
CA ASP A 99 -15.41 12.98 3.92
C ASP A 99 -14.19 12.23 3.36
N THR A 100 -14.41 11.14 2.61
CA THR A 100 -13.34 10.33 2.02
C THR A 100 -13.74 9.86 0.62
N THR A 101 -13.25 10.60 -0.39
CA THR A 101 -13.45 10.30 -1.81
C THR A 101 -12.22 9.66 -2.46
N GLY A 102 -11.07 9.60 -1.71
CA GLY A 102 -9.85 8.91 -2.11
C GLY A 102 -9.66 7.60 -1.35
N TYR A 103 -9.79 6.46 -2.04
CA TYR A 103 -9.69 5.14 -1.40
C TYR A 103 -9.39 4.02 -2.39
N ARG A 104 -8.82 2.92 -1.89
CA ARG A 104 -8.63 1.69 -2.66
C ARG A 104 -9.95 0.94 -2.83
N VAL A 105 -10.41 0.80 -4.06
CA VAL A 105 -11.64 0.06 -4.41
C VAL A 105 -11.39 -1.44 -4.44
N VAL A 106 -10.28 -1.88 -5.06
CA VAL A 106 -9.91 -3.29 -5.19
C VAL A 106 -8.48 -3.50 -4.70
N PHE A 107 -8.31 -4.45 -3.81
CA PHE A 107 -7.03 -4.84 -3.23
C PHE A 107 -6.72 -6.32 -3.49
N GLY A 108 -6.46 -6.66 -4.74
CA GLY A 108 -5.96 -7.96 -5.18
C GLY A 108 -6.68 -9.17 -4.59
N GLU A 109 -5.90 -10.09 -4.07
CA GLU A 109 -6.36 -11.33 -3.44
C GLU A 109 -7.32 -11.11 -2.28
N SER A 110 -7.15 -10.03 -1.52
CA SER A 110 -8.04 -9.72 -0.39
C SER A 110 -9.48 -9.40 -0.80
N ASP A 111 -9.68 -8.94 -2.03
CA ASP A 111 -10.99 -8.71 -2.62
C ASP A 111 -11.41 -9.84 -3.57
N GLY A 112 -10.59 -10.89 -3.70
CA GLY A 112 -10.83 -12.04 -4.56
C GLY A 112 -10.67 -11.73 -6.05
N LEU A 113 -9.83 -10.74 -6.38
CA LEU A 113 -9.42 -10.32 -7.71
C LEU A 113 -7.88 -10.31 -7.80
N PRO A 114 -7.22 -11.47 -7.74
CA PRO A 114 -5.76 -11.57 -7.71
C PRO A 114 -5.11 -10.75 -8.81
N GLY A 115 -4.09 -9.96 -8.43
CA GLY A 115 -3.33 -9.18 -9.38
C GLY A 115 -4.03 -7.94 -9.95
N LEU A 116 -5.20 -7.55 -9.43
CA LEU A 116 -5.89 -6.31 -9.76
C LEU A 116 -5.88 -5.35 -8.56
N VAL A 117 -5.40 -4.14 -8.78
CA VAL A 117 -5.54 -3.01 -7.86
C VAL A 117 -6.34 -1.91 -8.57
N VAL A 118 -7.30 -1.32 -7.87
CA VAL A 118 -8.04 -0.15 -8.35
C VAL A 118 -8.13 0.86 -7.22
N ASP A 119 -7.61 2.05 -7.45
CA ASP A 119 -7.73 3.20 -6.55
C ASP A 119 -8.67 4.24 -7.15
N ARG A 120 -9.42 4.89 -6.30
CA ARG A 120 -10.31 5.98 -6.64
C ARG A 120 -9.80 7.28 -6.06
N TYR A 121 -9.78 8.32 -6.88
CA TYR A 121 -9.51 9.70 -6.51
C TYR A 121 -10.67 10.55 -7.03
N ASP A 122 -11.69 10.72 -6.20
CA ASP A 122 -12.97 11.38 -6.53
C ASP A 122 -13.66 10.74 -7.74
N ASP A 123 -13.59 11.35 -8.93
CA ASP A 123 -14.18 10.86 -10.17
C ASP A 123 -13.18 10.18 -11.14
N VAL A 124 -11.93 10.03 -10.72
CA VAL A 124 -10.88 9.34 -11.50
C VAL A 124 -10.54 8.01 -10.85
N LEU A 125 -10.42 6.97 -11.66
CA LEU A 125 -9.93 5.65 -11.24
C LEU A 125 -8.52 5.44 -11.77
N VAL A 126 -7.69 4.81 -10.94
CA VAL A 126 -6.35 4.35 -11.34
C VAL A 126 -6.26 2.85 -11.13
N LEU A 127 -5.95 2.11 -12.19
CA LEU A 127 -5.83 0.67 -12.11
C LEU A 127 -4.39 0.19 -12.32
N GLN A 128 -4.07 -0.92 -11.66
CA GLN A 128 -2.86 -1.69 -11.90
C GLN A 128 -3.22 -3.15 -12.14
N ILE A 129 -2.69 -3.73 -13.20
CA ILE A 129 -2.82 -5.14 -13.54
C ILE A 129 -1.43 -5.77 -13.45
N SER A 130 -1.28 -6.80 -12.62
CA SER A 130 0.03 -7.41 -12.35
C SER A 130 0.18 -8.84 -12.87
N ILE A 131 -0.90 -9.52 -13.29
CA ILE A 131 -0.87 -10.90 -13.78
C ILE A 131 -1.50 -11.05 -15.16
N THR A 132 -1.02 -12.03 -15.92
CA THR A 132 -1.42 -12.26 -17.32
C THR A 132 -2.91 -12.57 -17.46
N THR A 133 -3.51 -13.31 -16.53
CA THR A 133 -4.96 -13.61 -16.61
C THR A 133 -5.80 -12.34 -16.51
N MET A 134 -5.46 -11.41 -15.59
CA MET A 134 -6.17 -10.14 -15.49
C MET A 134 -5.86 -9.22 -16.69
N GLU A 135 -4.67 -9.30 -17.27
CA GLU A 135 -4.36 -8.60 -18.52
C GLU A 135 -5.25 -9.09 -19.67
N ASN A 136 -5.49 -10.40 -19.76
CA ASN A 136 -6.38 -10.99 -20.75
C ASN A 136 -7.86 -10.58 -20.56
N MET A 137 -8.24 -10.19 -19.34
CA MET A 137 -9.60 -9.71 -18.99
C MET A 137 -9.68 -8.18 -18.86
N ARG A 138 -8.70 -7.48 -19.43
CA ARG A 138 -8.58 -6.01 -19.31
C ARG A 138 -9.83 -5.27 -19.79
N THR A 139 -10.39 -5.67 -20.92
CA THR A 139 -11.58 -5.03 -21.49
C THR A 139 -12.76 -5.17 -20.54
N GLU A 140 -13.01 -6.37 -20.04
CA GLU A 140 -14.09 -6.67 -19.10
C GLU A 140 -13.92 -5.88 -17.78
N ILE A 141 -12.69 -5.70 -17.31
CA ILE A 141 -12.38 -4.90 -16.13
C ILE A 141 -12.72 -3.42 -16.38
N VAL A 142 -12.25 -2.85 -17.49
CA VAL A 142 -12.49 -1.44 -17.85
C VAL A 142 -13.99 -1.18 -18.04
N ASP A 143 -14.71 -2.07 -18.73
CA ASP A 143 -16.15 -1.98 -18.92
C ASP A 143 -16.91 -2.04 -17.59
N ALA A 144 -16.54 -2.96 -16.71
CA ALA A 144 -17.13 -3.05 -15.36
C ALA A 144 -16.89 -1.80 -14.53
N LEU A 145 -15.66 -1.26 -14.54
CA LEU A 145 -15.31 -0.02 -13.85
C LEU A 145 -16.11 1.18 -14.38
N THR A 146 -16.23 1.29 -15.70
CA THR A 146 -17.01 2.35 -16.36
C THR A 146 -18.49 2.25 -16.01
N HIS A 147 -19.05 1.04 -16.03
CA HIS A 147 -20.46 0.79 -15.72
C HIS A 147 -20.79 1.05 -14.22
N ILE A 148 -19.89 0.68 -13.31
CA ILE A 148 -20.14 0.80 -11.87
C ILE A 148 -19.96 2.24 -11.38
N PHE A 149 -18.92 2.92 -11.86
CA PHE A 149 -18.47 4.20 -11.28
C PHE A 149 -18.78 5.40 -12.15
N SER A 150 -19.06 5.22 -13.45
CA SER A 150 -19.20 6.30 -14.43
C SER A 150 -18.08 7.36 -14.28
N PRO A 151 -16.80 6.93 -14.27
CA PRO A 151 -15.70 7.82 -13.95
C PRO A 151 -15.47 8.83 -15.08
N ARG A 152 -14.90 9.99 -14.76
CA ARG A 152 -14.42 10.95 -15.75
C ARG A 152 -13.25 10.39 -16.55
N ALA A 153 -12.36 9.65 -15.88
CA ALA A 153 -11.24 8.99 -16.51
C ALA A 153 -10.84 7.69 -15.79
N ILE A 154 -10.23 6.78 -16.53
CA ILE A 154 -9.48 5.65 -15.98
C ILE A 154 -8.04 5.76 -16.46
N VAL A 155 -7.11 5.75 -15.52
CA VAL A 155 -5.66 5.75 -15.77
C VAL A 155 -5.10 4.37 -15.46
N GLU A 156 -4.20 3.87 -16.27
CA GLU A 156 -3.42 2.68 -15.95
C GLU A 156 -2.04 3.06 -15.45
N ARG A 157 -1.61 2.43 -14.35
CA ARG A 157 -0.28 2.54 -13.77
C ARG A 157 0.28 1.14 -13.52
N SER A 158 0.31 0.33 -14.59
CA SER A 158 0.86 -1.02 -14.60
C SER A 158 2.37 -1.02 -14.95
N ASP A 159 3.07 0.04 -14.59
CA ASP A 159 4.54 0.22 -14.68
C ASP A 159 5.28 -0.38 -13.47
N ILE A 160 4.78 -1.49 -12.94
CA ILE A 160 5.25 -2.17 -11.74
C ILE A 160 6.15 -3.37 -12.03
N GLY A 161 7.16 -3.58 -11.18
CA GLY A 161 8.20 -4.60 -11.42
C GLY A 161 7.66 -6.03 -11.52
N VAL A 162 6.62 -6.38 -10.75
CA VAL A 162 6.01 -7.71 -10.72
C VAL A 162 5.44 -8.16 -12.09
N ARG A 163 5.12 -7.24 -12.99
CA ARG A 163 4.69 -7.57 -14.35
C ARG A 163 5.76 -8.28 -15.16
N ARG A 164 7.05 -7.91 -14.97
CA ARG A 164 8.16 -8.59 -15.65
C ARG A 164 8.28 -10.05 -15.25
N ASP A 165 7.97 -10.36 -13.99
CA ASP A 165 7.97 -11.73 -13.49
C ASP A 165 6.84 -12.57 -14.11
N GLU A 166 5.78 -11.92 -14.59
CA GLU A 166 4.66 -12.52 -15.35
C GLU A 166 4.86 -12.43 -16.88
N GLY A 167 6.01 -11.94 -17.36
CA GLY A 167 6.29 -11.79 -18.79
C GLY A 167 5.47 -10.67 -19.48
N LEU A 168 4.99 -9.70 -18.71
CA LEU A 168 4.18 -8.58 -19.20
C LEU A 168 5.01 -7.29 -19.31
N ASP A 169 4.79 -6.53 -20.36
CA ASP A 169 5.36 -5.19 -20.52
C ASP A 169 4.70 -4.19 -19.57
N ALA A 170 5.44 -3.15 -19.19
CA ALA A 170 4.89 -2.01 -18.47
C ALA A 170 3.82 -1.30 -19.32
N LYS A 171 2.74 -0.86 -18.68
CA LYS A 171 1.68 -0.07 -19.31
C LYS A 171 1.30 1.09 -18.40
N GLU A 172 1.20 2.28 -19.00
CA GLU A 172 0.79 3.49 -18.29
C GLU A 172 0.03 4.44 -19.22
N GLY A 173 -0.78 5.32 -18.67
CA GLY A 173 -1.50 6.35 -19.38
C GLY A 173 -3.01 6.31 -19.19
N VAL A 174 -3.68 7.28 -19.79
CA VAL A 174 -5.16 7.36 -19.76
C VAL A 174 -5.72 6.33 -20.74
N ILE A 175 -6.60 5.46 -20.25
CA ILE A 175 -7.22 4.38 -21.06
C ILE A 175 -8.73 4.59 -21.28
N TYR A 176 -9.34 5.53 -20.55
CA TYR A 176 -10.73 5.94 -20.72
C TYR A 176 -10.88 7.41 -20.29
N GLY A 177 -11.64 8.19 -21.06
CA GLY A 177 -11.91 9.60 -20.76
C GLY A 177 -10.67 10.49 -20.80
N GLU A 178 -10.70 11.58 -20.03
CA GLU A 178 -9.61 12.57 -19.97
C GLU A 178 -9.36 13.01 -18.52
N THR A 179 -8.09 13.24 -18.17
CA THR A 179 -7.70 13.78 -16.87
C THR A 179 -6.36 14.51 -16.95
N GLU A 180 -6.19 15.50 -16.09
CA GLU A 180 -4.88 16.05 -15.76
C GLU A 180 -4.16 15.15 -14.77
N ASP A 181 -2.85 15.38 -14.57
CA ASP A 181 -2.05 14.61 -13.60
C ASP A 181 -2.51 14.84 -12.17
N ALA A 182 -2.77 16.10 -11.78
CA ALA A 182 -3.16 16.48 -10.41
C ALA A 182 -4.68 16.32 -10.21
N VAL A 183 -5.09 15.27 -9.53
CA VAL A 183 -6.50 14.98 -9.21
C VAL A 183 -6.77 15.27 -7.74
N ALA A 184 -7.70 16.20 -7.48
CA ALA A 184 -8.13 16.53 -6.12
C ALA A 184 -9.07 15.45 -5.58
N TYR A 185 -8.90 15.11 -4.30
CA TYR A 185 -9.78 14.21 -3.56
C TYR A 185 -9.85 14.61 -2.08
N VAL A 186 -10.69 13.97 -1.32
CA VAL A 186 -10.80 14.17 0.14
C VAL A 186 -10.41 12.89 0.87
N GLU A 187 -9.68 13.01 1.96
CA GLU A 187 -9.27 11.94 2.84
C GLU A 187 -9.53 12.33 4.29
N HIS A 188 -10.51 11.69 4.93
CA HIS A 188 -10.96 12.00 6.31
C HIS A 188 -11.09 13.53 6.54
N GLY A 189 -11.77 14.23 5.61
CA GLY A 189 -11.97 15.67 5.64
C GLY A 189 -10.74 16.52 5.29
N ARG A 190 -9.61 15.94 4.93
CA ARG A 190 -8.41 16.64 4.42
C ARG A 190 -8.45 16.69 2.90
N ALA A 191 -8.36 17.89 2.32
CA ALA A 191 -8.18 18.02 0.88
C ALA A 191 -6.81 17.44 0.47
N SER A 192 -6.80 16.61 -0.53
CA SER A 192 -5.61 15.89 -0.98
C SER A 192 -5.50 15.92 -2.50
N ILE A 193 -4.31 15.71 -3.02
CA ILE A 193 -4.00 15.68 -4.46
C ILE A 193 -3.25 14.40 -4.77
N ALA A 194 -3.75 13.63 -5.73
CA ALA A 194 -3.07 12.50 -6.32
C ALA A 194 -2.46 12.91 -7.67
N TYR A 195 -1.22 12.53 -7.91
CA TYR A 195 -0.55 12.73 -9.20
C TYR A 195 -0.62 11.42 -9.98
N VAL A 196 -1.72 11.25 -10.71
CA VAL A 196 -2.12 9.95 -11.28
C VAL A 196 -1.31 9.51 -12.48
N LEU A 197 -0.57 10.43 -13.15
CA LEU A 197 0.28 10.14 -14.29
C LEU A 197 1.77 10.06 -13.90
N GLN A 198 2.26 10.97 -13.04
CA GLN A 198 3.68 11.10 -12.73
C GLN A 198 4.03 10.73 -11.27
N GLY A 199 3.02 10.62 -10.39
CA GLY A 199 3.23 10.30 -8.98
C GLY A 199 3.68 8.86 -8.74
N GLN A 200 4.08 8.58 -7.51
CA GLN A 200 4.43 7.22 -7.08
C GLN A 200 3.18 6.34 -6.94
N LYS A 201 3.33 5.03 -7.11
CA LYS A 201 2.24 4.04 -7.08
C LYS A 201 1.12 4.45 -8.07
N THR A 202 -0.08 4.64 -7.55
CA THR A 202 -1.27 5.07 -8.30
C THR A 202 -1.50 6.59 -8.25
N GLY A 203 -0.61 7.34 -7.58
CA GLY A 203 -0.67 8.80 -7.44
C GLY A 203 -0.57 9.31 -6.01
N ALA A 204 -0.97 8.51 -5.01
CA ALA A 204 -0.90 8.82 -3.58
C ALA A 204 -0.78 7.55 -2.72
N PHE A 205 -0.45 7.72 -1.43
CA PHE A 205 -0.35 6.63 -0.45
C PHE A 205 -1.64 6.55 0.38
N LEU A 206 -2.67 5.90 -0.18
CA LEU A 206 -3.98 5.76 0.46
C LEU A 206 -3.96 4.84 1.69
N ASP A 207 -2.96 3.99 1.79
CA ASP A 207 -2.79 3.00 2.86
C ASP A 207 -2.44 3.60 4.23
N GLN A 208 -2.11 4.89 4.30
CA GLN A 208 -1.66 5.55 5.53
C GLN A 208 -2.68 6.56 6.12
N LYS A 209 -3.92 6.59 5.62
CA LYS A 209 -4.89 7.61 6.08
C LYS A 209 -5.20 7.50 7.58
N ASP A 210 -5.29 6.28 8.12
CA ASP A 210 -5.55 6.04 9.55
C ASP A 210 -4.35 6.45 10.43
N LEU A 211 -3.13 6.29 9.91
CA LEU A 211 -1.92 6.81 10.58
C LEU A 211 -1.92 8.34 10.61
N ARG A 212 -2.37 8.99 9.52
CA ARG A 212 -2.48 10.45 9.45
C ARG A 212 -3.48 11.02 10.45
N ASP A 213 -4.54 10.27 10.81
CA ASP A 213 -5.46 10.67 11.88
C ASP A 213 -4.78 10.69 13.25
N LEU A 214 -3.88 9.74 13.50
CA LEU A 214 -3.09 9.75 14.74
C LEU A 214 -2.06 10.90 14.74
N ILE A 215 -1.43 11.18 13.60
CA ILE A 215 -0.52 12.33 13.47
C ILE A 215 -1.29 13.62 13.78
N GLU A 216 -2.48 13.83 13.20
CA GLU A 216 -3.34 14.98 13.46
C GLU A 216 -3.68 15.08 14.96
N ARG A 217 -4.07 13.97 15.59
CA ARG A 217 -4.42 13.91 17.02
C ARG A 217 -3.29 14.34 17.95
N TYR A 218 -2.05 14.00 17.62
CA TYR A 218 -0.91 14.25 18.52
C TYR A 218 -0.09 15.50 18.16
N ALA A 219 -0.50 16.30 17.17
CA ALA A 219 0.33 17.36 16.62
C ALA A 219 0.15 18.74 17.28
N GLU A 220 -0.86 18.95 18.14
CA GLU A 220 -1.15 20.28 18.70
C GLU A 220 0.06 20.90 19.40
N GLY A 221 0.39 22.14 18.99
CA GLY A 221 1.50 22.94 19.54
C GLY A 221 2.90 22.38 19.26
N LYS A 222 3.07 21.42 18.34
CA LYS A 222 4.36 20.74 18.13
C LYS A 222 5.13 21.30 16.94
N THR A 223 6.47 21.32 17.09
CA THR A 223 7.41 21.41 15.97
C THR A 223 7.62 20.02 15.40
N VAL A 224 7.42 19.85 14.08
CA VAL A 224 7.38 18.54 13.43
C VAL A 224 8.46 18.40 12.37
N ALA A 225 9.21 17.29 12.37
CA ALA A 225 9.99 16.85 11.20
C ALA A 225 9.27 15.71 10.49
N ASN A 226 8.96 15.88 9.21
CA ASN A 226 8.33 14.90 8.34
C ASN A 226 9.37 14.42 7.32
N VAL A 227 9.91 13.24 7.54
CA VAL A 227 11.08 12.71 6.81
C VAL A 227 10.62 11.62 5.85
N PHE A 228 11.09 11.65 4.61
CA PHE A 228 10.52 11.00 3.43
C PHE A 228 9.10 11.52 3.18
N SER A 229 8.98 12.84 3.12
CA SER A 229 7.70 13.54 3.20
C SER A 229 6.79 13.33 1.98
N TYR A 230 7.34 12.91 0.84
CA TYR A 230 6.62 12.87 -0.43
C TYR A 230 5.85 14.19 -0.66
N THR A 231 4.58 14.14 -1.08
CA THR A 231 3.73 15.31 -1.31
C THR A 231 3.18 15.95 -0.04
N GLY A 232 3.66 15.57 1.17
CA GLY A 232 3.36 16.26 2.42
C GLY A 232 1.99 15.94 3.04
N ALA A 233 1.36 14.80 2.72
CA ALA A 233 0.06 14.43 3.32
C ALA A 233 0.12 14.37 4.86
N SER A 234 1.21 13.84 5.43
CA SER A 234 1.44 13.82 6.88
C SER A 234 1.70 15.22 7.47
N ALA A 235 2.33 16.12 6.69
CA ALA A 235 2.49 17.53 7.10
C ALA A 235 1.13 18.24 7.16
N VAL A 236 0.25 18.00 6.19
CA VAL A 236 -1.12 18.53 6.21
C VAL A 236 -1.87 18.03 7.44
N ALA A 237 -1.78 16.73 7.76
CA ALA A 237 -2.41 16.17 8.96
C ALA A 237 -1.86 16.84 10.24
N ALA A 238 -0.54 16.97 10.37
CA ALA A 238 0.08 17.63 11.53
C ALA A 238 -0.39 19.09 11.67
N LEU A 239 -0.42 19.87 10.58
CA LEU A 239 -0.86 21.27 10.61
C LEU A 239 -2.34 21.43 10.93
N LYS A 240 -3.21 20.53 10.44
CA LYS A 240 -4.64 20.48 10.80
C LYS A 240 -4.83 20.14 12.28
N GLY A 241 -3.97 19.29 12.82
CA GLY A 241 -3.90 18.98 14.25
C GLY A 241 -3.27 20.09 15.11
N GLY A 242 -2.97 21.27 14.54
CA GLY A 242 -2.48 22.42 15.28
C GLY A 242 -0.97 22.48 15.45
N ALA A 243 -0.18 21.76 14.63
CA ALA A 243 1.29 21.90 14.65
C ALA A 243 1.72 23.36 14.49
N GLU A 244 2.75 23.75 15.26
CA GLU A 244 3.33 25.07 15.19
C GLU A 244 4.13 25.28 13.89
N SER A 245 4.95 24.28 13.55
CA SER A 245 5.76 24.27 12.32
C SER A 245 6.04 22.85 11.85
N VAL A 246 6.29 22.69 10.56
CA VAL A 246 6.67 21.42 9.92
C VAL A 246 7.90 21.64 9.04
N VAL A 247 8.90 20.79 9.17
CA VAL A 247 10.01 20.64 8.21
C VAL A 247 9.75 19.36 7.41
N ASN A 248 9.50 19.48 6.10
CA ASN A 248 9.45 18.35 5.19
C ASN A 248 10.83 18.08 4.61
N VAL A 249 11.25 16.83 4.60
CA VAL A 249 12.51 16.38 4.01
C VAL A 249 12.24 15.29 3.00
N ASP A 250 12.59 15.54 1.75
CA ASP A 250 12.51 14.56 0.65
C ASP A 250 13.60 14.86 -0.38
N SER A 251 14.04 13.87 -1.13
CA SER A 251 15.01 14.04 -2.20
C SER A 251 14.37 14.45 -3.54
N SER A 252 13.04 14.45 -3.62
CA SER A 252 12.27 14.75 -4.83
C SER A 252 11.73 16.17 -4.81
N ALA A 253 12.30 17.06 -5.63
CA ALA A 253 11.76 18.40 -5.88
C ALA A 253 10.29 18.38 -6.33
N PHE A 254 9.91 17.40 -7.17
CA PHE A 254 8.53 17.19 -7.60
C PHE A 254 7.60 16.92 -6.41
N ALA A 255 7.99 16.05 -5.48
CA ALA A 255 7.21 15.74 -4.29
C ALA A 255 7.04 16.97 -3.39
N LEU A 256 8.11 17.74 -3.15
CA LEU A 256 8.08 18.95 -2.35
C LEU A 256 7.24 20.07 -2.98
N ALA A 257 7.23 20.20 -4.31
CA ALA A 257 6.31 21.10 -5.02
C ALA A 257 4.84 20.67 -4.82
N GLY A 258 4.57 19.36 -4.80
CA GLY A 258 3.26 18.80 -4.45
C GLY A 258 2.77 19.19 -3.06
N CYS A 259 3.70 19.32 -2.09
CA CYS A 259 3.38 19.76 -0.74
C CYS A 259 2.78 21.18 -0.72
N GLU A 260 3.29 22.10 -1.51
CA GLU A 260 2.73 23.46 -1.60
C GLU A 260 1.29 23.47 -2.12
N ALA A 261 1.01 22.63 -3.13
CA ALA A 261 -0.34 22.44 -3.65
C ALA A 261 -1.30 21.88 -2.60
N MET A 262 -0.83 20.92 -1.81
CA MET A 262 -1.59 20.31 -0.70
C MET A 262 -1.91 21.36 0.40
N LEU A 263 -0.92 22.19 0.79
CA LEU A 263 -1.14 23.27 1.76
C LEU A 263 -2.19 24.27 1.28
N LYS A 264 -2.09 24.69 0.02
CA LYS A 264 -3.06 25.61 -0.61
C LYS A 264 -4.46 25.00 -0.63
N ALA A 265 -4.61 23.74 -1.01
CA ALA A 265 -5.89 23.04 -1.03
C ALA A 265 -6.57 23.01 0.36
N ASN A 266 -5.77 22.91 1.43
CA ASN A 266 -6.25 22.91 2.82
C ASN A 266 -6.32 24.32 3.45
N LYS A 267 -6.00 25.40 2.73
CA LYS A 267 -5.94 26.79 3.23
C LYS A 267 -4.97 26.93 4.42
N LEU A 268 -3.90 26.14 4.43
CA LEU A 268 -2.85 26.16 5.45
C LEU A 268 -1.76 27.16 5.07
N SER A 269 -1.13 27.77 6.10
CA SER A 269 -0.07 28.75 5.89
C SER A 269 1.25 28.08 5.52
N SER A 270 1.79 28.42 4.35
CA SER A 270 3.14 27.98 3.95
C SER A 270 4.25 28.55 4.84
N LYS A 271 3.99 29.63 5.58
CA LYS A 271 4.96 30.19 6.54
C LYS A 271 5.29 29.27 7.72
N LYS A 272 4.45 28.25 7.94
CA LYS A 272 4.66 27.23 8.96
C LYS A 272 5.44 26.02 8.43
N VAL A 273 5.79 25.99 7.15
CA VAL A 273 6.40 24.83 6.50
C VAL A 273 7.71 25.21 5.83
N GLU A 274 8.74 24.45 6.14
CA GLU A 274 10.01 24.44 5.43
C GLU A 274 10.12 23.16 4.61
N ASN A 275 10.38 23.28 3.31
CA ASN A 275 10.65 22.15 2.41
C ASN A 275 12.15 22.06 2.15
N VAL A 276 12.76 20.95 2.56
CA VAL A 276 14.19 20.67 2.42
C VAL A 276 14.39 19.56 1.40
N GLU A 277 14.90 19.92 0.21
CA GLU A 277 15.34 18.94 -0.78
C GLU A 277 16.70 18.38 -0.36
N SER A 278 16.71 17.14 0.11
CA SER A 278 17.92 16.47 0.59
C SER A 278 17.77 14.96 0.58
N ASP A 279 18.89 14.27 0.36
CA ASP A 279 18.99 12.87 0.77
C ASP A 279 18.82 12.77 2.29
N VAL A 280 17.95 11.87 2.74
CA VAL A 280 17.58 11.75 4.14
C VAL A 280 18.76 11.30 5.02
N PHE A 281 19.63 10.43 4.52
CA PHE A 281 20.81 9.99 5.26
C PHE A 281 21.78 11.15 5.46
N GLN A 282 21.93 12.02 4.46
CA GLN A 282 22.73 13.26 4.58
C GLN A 282 22.06 14.27 5.51
N TRP A 283 20.73 14.43 5.41
CA TRP A 283 20.00 15.34 6.29
C TRP A 283 20.13 14.97 7.77
N PHE A 284 20.06 13.68 8.10
CA PHE A 284 20.35 13.23 9.45
C PHE A 284 21.81 13.51 9.85
N GLY A 285 22.77 13.31 8.96
CA GLY A 285 24.18 13.62 9.10
C GLY A 285 24.69 13.51 10.55
N ASP A 286 25.20 14.63 11.10
CA ASP A 286 25.69 14.74 12.47
C ASP A 286 24.67 15.32 13.45
N ARG A 287 23.40 15.45 13.07
CA ARG A 287 22.34 15.91 13.98
C ARG A 287 22.20 14.93 15.16
N ARG A 288 22.37 15.43 16.36
CA ARG A 288 22.40 14.61 17.60
C ARG A 288 21.58 15.20 18.74
N THR A 289 21.14 16.43 18.59
CA THR A 289 20.40 17.16 19.64
C THR A 289 18.91 17.06 19.41
N PRO A 290 18.10 16.90 20.48
CA PRO A 290 16.65 16.96 20.38
C PRO A 290 16.20 18.33 19.86
N GLU A 291 15.42 18.30 18.78
CA GLU A 291 15.06 19.50 18.03
C GLU A 291 13.55 19.60 17.82
N TYR A 292 12.88 18.46 17.69
CA TYR A 292 11.46 18.38 17.33
C TYR A 292 10.61 17.76 18.42
N ASP A 293 9.37 18.25 18.54
CA ASP A 293 8.35 17.67 19.43
C ASP A 293 7.70 16.45 18.80
N MET A 294 7.74 16.33 17.46
CA MET A 294 7.31 15.15 16.72
C MET A 294 8.26 14.89 15.54
N VAL A 295 8.63 13.62 15.34
CA VAL A 295 9.33 13.18 14.13
C VAL A 295 8.50 12.09 13.47
N ILE A 296 8.22 12.24 12.18
CA ILE A 296 7.56 11.26 11.31
C ILE A 296 8.63 10.71 10.37
N LEU A 297 8.81 9.40 10.36
CA LEU A 297 9.80 8.68 9.57
C LEU A 297 9.09 7.59 8.74
N ASP A 298 8.94 7.81 7.43
CA ASP A 298 8.26 6.91 6.53
C ASP A 298 9.14 6.53 5.33
N PRO A 299 10.19 5.72 5.54
CA PRO A 299 11.12 5.36 4.50
C PRO A 299 10.48 4.45 3.45
N PRO A 300 11.00 4.41 2.21
CA PRO A 300 10.61 3.41 1.22
C PRO A 300 10.92 2.01 1.72
N ALA A 301 10.39 0.98 1.03
CA ALA A 301 10.71 -0.41 1.34
C ALA A 301 12.21 -0.68 1.18
N LEU A 302 12.93 -0.80 2.30
CA LEU A 302 14.38 -1.01 2.34
C LEU A 302 14.76 -2.50 2.21
N ILE A 303 13.79 -3.41 2.40
CA ILE A 303 13.98 -4.85 2.21
C ILE A 303 13.07 -5.30 1.08
N LYS A 304 13.65 -5.51 -0.11
CA LYS A 304 12.92 -5.89 -1.32
C LYS A 304 12.87 -7.41 -1.53
N SER A 305 13.81 -8.13 -0.94
CA SER A 305 13.88 -9.60 -1.00
C SER A 305 14.49 -10.14 0.29
N GLN A 306 14.35 -11.46 0.50
CA GLN A 306 14.96 -12.11 1.67
C GLN A 306 16.50 -11.96 1.71
N LYS A 307 17.15 -11.81 0.55
CA LYS A 307 18.59 -11.58 0.46
C LYS A 307 19.02 -10.22 1.00
N ASP A 308 18.12 -9.24 0.92
CA ASP A 308 18.38 -7.85 1.34
C ASP A 308 18.04 -7.63 2.82
N GLN A 309 17.56 -8.64 3.55
CA GLN A 309 17.01 -8.50 4.89
C GLN A 309 18.03 -7.93 5.88
N GLU A 310 19.27 -8.44 5.90
CA GLU A 310 20.29 -7.99 6.85
C GLU A 310 20.66 -6.51 6.63
N GLU A 311 20.92 -6.13 5.37
CA GLU A 311 21.28 -4.74 5.03
C GLU A 311 20.11 -3.79 5.25
N GLY A 312 18.91 -4.19 4.88
CA GLY A 312 17.71 -3.38 5.11
C GLY A 312 17.41 -3.19 6.60
N MET A 313 17.62 -4.22 7.45
CA MET A 313 17.49 -4.07 8.90
C MET A 313 18.53 -3.09 9.47
N LYS A 314 19.76 -3.08 8.96
CA LYS A 314 20.78 -2.09 9.33
C LYS A 314 20.35 -0.67 8.95
N ALA A 315 19.78 -0.49 7.77
CA ALA A 315 19.28 0.79 7.31
C ALA A 315 18.08 1.28 8.15
N TYR A 316 17.08 0.41 8.43
CA TYR A 316 15.99 0.72 9.34
C TYR A 316 16.51 1.10 10.74
N HIS A 317 17.47 0.34 11.26
CA HIS A 317 18.07 0.64 12.55
C HIS A 317 18.76 2.02 12.56
N PHE A 318 19.54 2.34 11.52
CA PHE A 318 20.22 3.64 11.42
C PHE A 318 19.20 4.78 11.40
N LEU A 319 18.19 4.71 10.53
CA LEU A 319 17.18 5.76 10.35
C LEU A 319 16.37 5.98 11.64
N ASN A 320 15.90 4.91 12.27
CA ASN A 320 15.14 5.01 13.50
C ASN A 320 15.98 5.57 14.66
N ARG A 321 17.24 5.16 14.78
CA ARG A 321 18.16 5.71 15.77
C ARG A 321 18.42 7.20 15.55
N ALA A 322 18.67 7.61 14.30
CA ALA A 322 18.91 9.00 13.95
C ALA A 322 17.68 9.87 14.25
N ALA A 323 16.50 9.41 13.85
CA ALA A 323 15.24 10.10 14.12
C ALA A 323 14.95 10.24 15.62
N LEU A 324 15.11 9.17 16.41
CA LEU A 324 14.89 9.20 17.87
C LEU A 324 15.78 10.18 18.60
N ARG A 325 17.00 10.45 18.11
CA ARG A 325 17.90 11.46 18.68
C ARG A 325 17.33 12.87 18.55
N LEU A 326 16.53 13.14 17.53
CA LEU A 326 15.96 14.45 17.25
C LEU A 326 14.67 14.71 18.01
N VAL A 327 14.00 13.67 18.57
CA VAL A 327 12.77 13.85 19.32
C VAL A 327 13.07 14.34 20.73
N LYS A 328 12.41 15.40 21.17
CA LYS A 328 12.50 15.92 22.56
C LYS A 328 11.90 14.92 23.56
N THR A 329 12.29 15.00 24.82
CA THR A 329 11.63 14.28 25.92
C THR A 329 10.16 14.70 26.00
N GLY A 330 9.24 13.73 26.14
CA GLY A 330 7.79 13.93 26.04
C GLY A 330 7.26 13.97 24.59
N GLY A 331 8.16 14.02 23.61
CA GLY A 331 7.82 14.12 22.20
C GLY A 331 7.36 12.81 21.60
N ILE A 332 6.84 12.88 20.38
CA ILE A 332 6.23 11.77 19.63
C ILE A 332 7.16 11.34 18.49
N PHE A 333 7.33 10.03 18.34
CA PHE A 333 8.01 9.44 17.20
C PHE A 333 7.03 8.54 16.44
N VAL A 334 6.81 8.85 15.17
CA VAL A 334 6.01 8.03 14.24
C VAL A 334 6.98 7.39 13.27
N THR A 335 6.92 6.06 13.13
CA THR A 335 7.79 5.36 12.19
C THR A 335 7.06 4.21 11.51
N SER A 336 7.29 4.04 10.20
CA SER A 336 6.61 3.06 9.37
C SER A 336 7.59 2.13 8.67
N SER A 337 7.11 0.93 8.34
CA SER A 337 7.75 0.01 7.40
C SER A 337 6.70 -0.62 6.50
N CYS A 338 6.92 -0.53 5.19
CA CYS A 338 6.16 -1.22 4.16
C CYS A 338 6.94 -2.41 3.56
N SER A 339 8.03 -2.85 4.21
CA SER A 339 8.84 -3.99 3.76
C SER A 339 8.20 -5.31 4.16
N HIS A 340 7.69 -6.06 3.19
CA HIS A 340 7.06 -7.37 3.40
C HIS A 340 7.97 -8.38 4.15
N PHE A 341 9.28 -8.29 3.96
CA PHE A 341 10.28 -9.14 4.60
C PHE A 341 10.75 -8.64 5.98
N LEU A 342 10.15 -7.57 6.52
CA LEU A 342 10.36 -7.11 7.89
C LEU A 342 9.11 -7.42 8.70
N THR A 343 9.17 -8.48 9.49
CA THR A 343 8.05 -8.84 10.37
C THR A 343 7.83 -7.77 11.45
N GLU A 344 6.66 -7.78 12.08
CA GLU A 344 6.39 -6.86 13.21
C GLU A 344 7.38 -7.09 14.36
N ASP A 345 7.74 -8.33 14.66
CA ASP A 345 8.73 -8.69 15.68
C ASP A 345 10.13 -8.17 15.34
N ASP A 346 10.54 -8.30 14.07
CA ASP A 346 11.82 -7.75 13.58
C ASP A 346 11.83 -6.22 13.67
N PHE A 347 10.73 -5.57 13.31
CA PHE A 347 10.64 -4.12 13.38
C PHE A 347 10.68 -3.64 14.85
N GLN A 348 9.97 -4.32 15.75
CA GLN A 348 10.03 -4.03 17.18
C GLN A 348 11.46 -4.26 17.74
N PHE A 349 12.16 -5.30 17.29
CA PHE A 349 13.56 -5.53 17.64
C PHE A 349 14.46 -4.39 17.18
N VAL A 350 14.29 -3.90 15.94
CA VAL A 350 15.01 -2.73 15.40
C VAL A 350 14.74 -1.50 16.24
N LEU A 351 13.49 -1.22 16.58
CA LEU A 351 13.10 -0.06 17.39
C LEU A 351 13.72 -0.09 18.81
N ARG A 352 13.70 -1.26 19.45
CA ARG A 352 14.34 -1.46 20.76
C ARG A 352 15.84 -1.15 20.71
N ARG A 353 16.55 -1.68 19.71
CA ARG A 353 17.99 -1.42 19.56
C ARG A 353 18.27 0.07 19.25
N ALA A 354 17.44 0.64 18.37
CA ALA A 354 17.58 2.04 17.98
C ALA A 354 17.36 2.99 19.16
N SER A 355 16.34 2.73 20.01
CA SER A 355 16.07 3.55 21.18
C SER A 355 17.19 3.50 22.22
N VAL A 356 17.72 2.31 22.53
CA VAL A 356 18.85 2.15 23.46
C VAL A 356 20.08 2.89 22.94
N GLN A 357 20.40 2.79 21.64
CA GLN A 357 21.54 3.49 21.05
C GLN A 357 21.32 4.99 20.82
N ALA A 358 20.07 5.42 20.79
CA ALA A 358 19.72 6.86 20.80
C ALA A 358 19.79 7.46 22.22
N GLY A 359 19.92 6.64 23.26
CA GLY A 359 19.91 7.06 24.66
C GLY A 359 18.52 7.51 25.11
N VAL A 360 17.46 6.82 24.66
CA VAL A 360 16.06 7.17 25.01
C VAL A 360 15.27 5.96 25.47
N ILE A 361 14.30 6.18 26.34
CA ILE A 361 13.26 5.24 26.68
C ILE A 361 12.00 5.64 25.93
N VAL A 362 11.36 4.67 25.25
CA VAL A 362 10.15 4.91 24.47
C VAL A 362 8.99 4.05 24.96
N ARG A 363 7.77 4.57 24.82
CA ARG A 363 6.50 3.84 25.05
C ARG A 363 5.69 3.78 23.76
N VAL A 364 5.12 2.62 23.47
CA VAL A 364 4.21 2.45 22.35
C VAL A 364 2.86 3.03 22.73
N LEU A 365 2.40 4.02 21.96
CA LEU A 365 1.07 4.61 22.09
C LEU A 365 0.07 3.92 21.16
N ALA A 366 0.51 3.55 19.94
CA ALA A 366 -0.30 2.83 18.98
C ALA A 366 0.57 2.02 18.02
N VAL A 367 -0.01 0.92 17.51
CA VAL A 367 0.50 0.16 16.36
C VAL A 367 -0.61 0.16 15.31
N VAL A 368 -0.30 0.58 14.09
CA VAL A 368 -1.26 0.75 13.00
C VAL A 368 -0.76 0.01 11.77
N GLY A 369 -1.65 -0.75 11.12
CA GLY A 369 -1.40 -1.36 9.80
C GLY A 369 -1.79 -0.44 8.65
N GLN A 370 -1.96 -1.02 7.47
CA GLN A 370 -2.59 -0.34 6.35
C GLN A 370 -4.04 0.03 6.67
N SER A 371 -4.51 1.13 6.10
CA SER A 371 -5.86 1.66 6.31
C SER A 371 -6.94 0.65 5.86
N THR A 372 -8.12 0.81 6.41
CA THR A 372 -9.23 -0.16 6.33
C THR A 372 -9.73 -0.45 4.91
N ASP A 373 -9.50 0.44 3.94
CA ASP A 373 -9.76 0.19 2.52
C ASP A 373 -8.74 -0.75 1.84
N HIS A 374 -7.69 -1.12 2.55
CA HIS A 374 -6.72 -2.17 2.18
C HIS A 374 -6.97 -3.40 3.06
N PRO A 375 -8.08 -4.15 2.85
CA PRO A 375 -8.52 -5.16 3.78
C PRO A 375 -7.49 -6.28 3.91
N GLN A 376 -7.26 -6.69 5.15
CA GLN A 376 -6.51 -7.90 5.44
C GLN A 376 -7.45 -9.10 5.36
N SER A 377 -6.98 -10.20 4.80
CA SER A 377 -7.72 -11.44 4.77
C SER A 377 -7.18 -12.42 5.82
N VAL A 378 -8.05 -12.96 6.65
CA VAL A 378 -7.67 -14.01 7.61
C VAL A 378 -7.19 -15.29 6.91
N TYR A 379 -7.51 -15.45 5.64
CA TYR A 379 -7.08 -16.57 4.79
C TYR A 379 -5.79 -16.27 4.03
N PHE A 380 -5.32 -15.02 4.06
CA PHE A 380 -4.18 -14.53 3.31
C PHE A 380 -3.35 -13.56 4.19
N PRO A 381 -2.53 -14.11 5.10
CA PRO A 381 -1.70 -13.31 6.00
C PRO A 381 -0.76 -12.34 5.27
N GLU A 382 -0.32 -12.69 4.07
CA GLU A 382 0.54 -11.86 3.21
C GLU A 382 -0.14 -10.56 2.75
N SER A 383 -1.46 -10.42 2.95
CA SER A 383 -2.17 -9.16 2.72
C SER A 383 -1.77 -8.05 3.71
N ARG A 384 -1.15 -8.40 4.84
CA ARG A 384 -0.60 -7.43 5.79
C ARG A 384 0.82 -7.07 5.38
N TYR A 385 1.08 -5.81 5.04
CA TYR A 385 2.38 -5.36 4.54
C TYR A 385 2.90 -4.07 5.17
N LEU A 386 2.03 -3.28 5.82
CA LEU A 386 2.40 -2.03 6.46
C LEU A 386 2.33 -2.19 7.98
N THR A 387 3.36 -1.73 8.67
CA THR A 387 3.37 -1.60 10.13
C THR A 387 3.92 -0.24 10.50
N SER A 388 3.16 0.51 11.28
CA SER A 388 3.54 1.82 11.79
C SER A 388 3.43 1.85 13.30
N TYR A 389 4.41 2.43 13.96
CA TYR A 389 4.44 2.67 15.39
C TYR A 389 4.32 4.15 15.69
N VAL A 390 3.45 4.48 16.63
CA VAL A 390 3.42 5.79 17.30
C VAL A 390 4.00 5.59 18.68
N LEU A 391 5.14 6.23 18.94
CA LEU A 391 5.92 6.09 20.17
C LEU A 391 6.03 7.45 20.89
N GLN A 392 6.03 7.43 22.22
CA GLN A 392 6.43 8.59 23.03
C GLN A 392 7.85 8.40 23.56
N VAL A 393 8.69 9.40 23.43
CA VAL A 393 9.99 9.46 24.10
C VAL A 393 9.76 9.88 25.55
N GLU A 394 9.84 8.92 26.49
CA GLU A 394 9.52 9.13 27.90
C GLU A 394 10.66 9.86 28.63
N SER A 395 11.91 9.43 28.38
CA SER A 395 13.10 9.99 29.02
C SER A 395 14.35 9.79 28.16
N ARG A 396 15.40 10.50 28.52
CA ARG A 396 16.76 10.31 28.02
C ARG A 396 17.64 9.70 29.11
N ILE A 397 18.52 8.77 28.70
CA ILE A 397 19.46 8.05 29.57
C ILE A 397 20.84 8.71 29.49
#